data_56d80fcb794afc8aef5dc05484a77ce6
#
_entry.id   56d80fcb794afc8aef5dc05484a77ce6
#
_cell.length_a   1.000
_cell.length_b   1.000
_cell.length_c   1.000
_cell.angle_alpha   90.00
_cell.angle_beta   90.00
_cell.angle_gamma   90.00
#
_symmetry.space_group_name_H-M   'P 1'
#
loop_
_entity.id
_entity.type
_entity.pdbx_description
1 polymer ?
#
loop_
_entity_poly.entity_id
_entity_poly.type
_entity_poly.pdbx_seq_one_letter_code
_entity_poly.pdbx_strand_id
1 'polypeptide(L)'
;MQPHTKYFFFDFDGTLTIGHTACVPPDTRRALCELQQNGHFVAIATGRLQAEAIGFCPELGISHLVSDGGYSLTINGRLEQMRPLDTALCHRVLA
;
A
#
# COMPACT_ATOMS: atom_id res chain seq x y z
N MET A 1 16.36 -9.89 7.31
CA MET A 1 16.45 -8.44 7.16
C MET A 1 17.73 -7.92 7.77
N GLN A 2 18.27 -6.86 7.22
CA GLN A 2 19.48 -6.24 7.75
C GLN A 2 19.18 -5.48 9.05
N PRO A 3 20.15 -5.37 9.98
CA PRO A 3 19.95 -4.62 11.23
C PRO A 3 19.55 -3.16 11.04
N HIS A 4 19.90 -2.58 9.89
CA HIS A 4 19.60 -1.19 9.56
C HIS A 4 18.34 -1.02 8.69
N THR A 5 17.58 -2.08 8.49
CA THR A 5 16.35 -2.02 7.71
C THR A 5 15.33 -1.11 8.39
N LYS A 6 14.84 -0.15 7.64
CA LYS A 6 13.73 0.70 8.07
C LYS A 6 12.48 0.31 7.31
N TYR A 7 11.34 0.60 7.88
CA TYR A 7 10.04 0.27 7.32
C TYR A 7 9.34 1.57 6.93
N PHE A 8 9.00 1.71 5.65
CA PHE A 8 8.35 2.89 5.11
C PHE A 8 6.96 2.50 4.60
N PHE A 9 5.95 3.22 5.08
CA PHE A 9 4.57 3.04 4.64
C PHE A 9 4.12 4.37 4.05
N PHE A 10 3.81 4.37 2.75
CA PHE A 10 3.43 5.58 2.05
C PHE A 10 1.96 5.51 1.65
N ASP A 11 1.21 6.56 1.96
CA ASP A 11 -0.11 6.74 1.39
C ASP A 11 0.03 6.96 -0.12
N PHE A 12 -0.91 6.46 -0.90
CA PHE A 12 -0.84 6.52 -2.35
C PHE A 12 -1.40 7.86 -2.87
N ASP A 13 -2.70 8.09 -2.63
CA ASP A 13 -3.38 9.26 -3.18
C ASP A 13 -2.90 10.55 -2.51
N GLY A 14 -2.36 11.48 -3.32
CA GLY A 14 -1.89 12.77 -2.84
C GLY A 14 -0.53 12.75 -2.15
N THR A 15 0.06 11.57 -1.91
CA THR A 15 1.40 11.41 -1.34
C THR A 15 2.38 10.94 -2.39
N LEU A 16 2.13 9.78 -2.97
CA LEU A 16 2.94 9.26 -4.08
C LEU A 16 2.47 9.83 -5.42
N THR A 17 1.20 10.17 -5.52
CA THR A 17 0.60 10.74 -6.73
C THR A 17 0.45 12.26 -6.60
N ILE A 18 0.32 12.92 -7.74
CA ILE A 18 0.05 14.36 -7.79
C ILE A 18 -1.46 14.58 -7.76
N GLY A 19 -1.95 15.21 -6.69
CA GLY A 19 -3.36 15.57 -6.54
C GLY A 19 -4.29 14.37 -6.67
N HIS A 20 -5.28 14.48 -7.55
CA HIS A 20 -6.27 13.43 -7.79
C HIS A 20 -5.92 12.54 -8.98
N THR A 21 -4.72 12.69 -9.54
CA THR A 21 -4.27 11.86 -10.67
C THR A 21 -3.67 10.56 -10.14
N ALA A 22 -3.61 9.54 -11.00
CA ALA A 22 -2.90 8.29 -10.67
C ALA A 22 -1.44 8.35 -11.10
N CYS A 23 -0.92 9.55 -11.35
CA CYS A 23 0.44 9.73 -11.84
C CYS A 23 1.43 9.82 -10.70
N VAL A 24 2.45 8.98 -10.71
CA VAL A 24 3.58 9.03 -9.78
C VAL A 24 4.77 9.67 -10.52
N PRO A 25 5.30 10.78 -10.01
CA PRO A 25 6.42 11.45 -10.67
C PRO A 25 7.65 10.55 -10.77
N PRO A 26 8.49 10.74 -11.81
CA PRO A 26 9.71 9.94 -11.97
C PRO A 26 10.67 10.04 -10.78
N ASP A 27 10.78 11.20 -10.15
CA ASP A 27 11.64 11.38 -8.98
C ASP A 27 11.15 10.55 -7.79
N THR A 28 9.84 10.49 -7.60
CA THR A 28 9.22 9.66 -6.55
C THR A 28 9.51 8.18 -6.82
N ARG A 29 9.33 7.73 -8.06
CA ARG A 29 9.64 6.35 -8.44
C ARG A 29 11.09 6.00 -8.17
N ARG A 30 11.99 6.91 -8.49
CA ARG A 30 13.43 6.72 -8.27
C ARG A 30 13.74 6.61 -6.78
N ALA A 31 13.15 7.46 -5.96
CA ALA A 31 13.34 7.44 -4.52
C ALA A 31 12.86 6.12 -3.90
N LEU A 32 11.70 5.63 -4.34
CA LEU A 32 11.17 4.33 -3.88
C LEU A 32 12.10 3.18 -4.25
N CYS A 33 12.65 3.23 -5.47
CA CYS A 33 13.59 2.23 -5.93
C CYS A 33 14.87 2.24 -5.09
N GLU A 34 15.42 3.41 -4.80
CA GLU A 34 16.62 3.55 -3.98
C GLU A 34 16.42 3.04 -2.55
N LEU A 35 15.27 3.31 -1.95
CA LEU A 35 14.95 2.80 -0.62
C LEU A 35 15.01 1.28 -0.60
N GLN A 36 14.41 0.64 -1.59
CA GLN A 36 14.39 -0.81 -1.69
C GLN A 36 15.76 -1.39 -1.99
N GLN A 37 16.54 -0.75 -2.86
CA GLN A 37 17.90 -1.17 -3.17
C GLN A 37 18.82 -1.08 -1.94
N ASN A 38 18.55 -0.16 -1.05
CA ASN A 38 19.29 -0.02 0.21
C ASN A 38 18.81 -0.98 1.30
N GLY A 39 17.93 -1.92 0.97
CA GLY A 39 17.47 -2.96 1.89
C GLY A 39 16.34 -2.57 2.80
N HIS A 40 15.65 -1.47 2.52
CA HIS A 40 14.52 -1.05 3.33
C HIS A 40 13.22 -1.67 2.85
N PHE A 41 12.29 -1.85 3.79
CA PHE A 41 10.95 -2.34 3.50
C PHE A 41 10.07 -1.17 3.08
N VAL A 42 9.46 -1.26 1.91
CA VAL A 42 8.58 -0.21 1.39
C VAL A 42 7.22 -0.79 1.07
N ALA A 43 6.18 -0.19 1.61
CA ALA A 43 4.81 -0.61 1.40
C ALA A 43 3.91 0.58 1.08
N ILE A 44 2.85 0.34 0.35
CA ILE A 44 1.76 1.30 0.19
C ILE A 44 0.74 1.05 1.30
N ALA A 45 0.24 2.12 1.91
CA ALA A 45 -0.85 2.07 2.87
C ALA A 45 -1.99 2.94 2.32
N THR A 46 -3.14 2.35 2.00
CA THR A 46 -4.21 3.05 1.32
C THR A 46 -5.58 2.64 1.83
N GLY A 47 -6.54 3.57 1.75
CA GLY A 47 -7.94 3.26 1.97
C GLY A 47 -8.61 2.56 0.79
N ARG A 48 -7.95 2.53 -0.38
CA ARG A 48 -8.50 1.85 -1.55
C ARG A 48 -8.63 0.36 -1.32
N LEU A 49 -9.53 -0.27 -2.07
CA LEU A 49 -9.70 -1.72 -2.03
C LEU A 49 -8.45 -2.44 -2.55
N GLN A 50 -8.15 -3.60 -1.98
CA GLN A 50 -7.00 -4.41 -2.39
C GLN A 50 -7.02 -4.70 -3.89
N ALA A 51 -8.19 -5.04 -4.42
CA ALA A 51 -8.34 -5.37 -5.83
C ALA A 51 -7.97 -4.21 -6.77
N GLU A 52 -8.17 -2.97 -6.33
CA GLU A 52 -7.75 -1.78 -7.08
C GLU A 52 -6.26 -1.50 -6.87
N ALA A 53 -5.85 -1.47 -5.60
CA ALA A 53 -4.52 -1.00 -5.22
C ALA A 53 -3.41 -1.93 -5.69
N ILE A 54 -3.67 -3.23 -5.76
CA ILE A 54 -2.68 -4.20 -6.21
C ILE A 54 -2.20 -3.91 -7.64
N GLY A 55 -3.02 -3.26 -8.45
CA GLY A 55 -2.67 -2.89 -9.82
C GLY A 55 -1.62 -1.79 -9.92
N PHE A 56 -1.44 -0.99 -8.87
CA PHE A 56 -0.45 0.09 -8.86
C PHE A 56 0.95 -0.40 -8.47
N CYS A 57 1.03 -1.52 -7.77
CA CYS A 57 2.27 -2.00 -7.17
C CYS A 57 3.36 -2.35 -8.19
N PRO A 58 3.06 -3.05 -9.32
CA PRO A 58 4.10 -3.40 -10.28
C PRO A 58 4.80 -2.19 -10.89
N GLU A 59 4.06 -1.12 -11.17
CA GLU A 59 4.63 0.10 -11.76
C GLU A 59 5.62 0.77 -10.82
N LEU A 60 5.41 0.64 -9.52
CA LEU A 60 6.25 1.24 -8.49
C LEU A 60 7.36 0.30 -8.02
N GLY A 61 7.33 -0.97 -8.44
CA GLY A 61 8.24 -1.97 -7.93
C GLY A 61 8.00 -2.33 -6.47
N ILE A 62 6.81 -2.02 -5.94
CA ILE A 62 6.43 -2.31 -4.56
C ILE A 62 5.56 -3.55 -4.55
N SER A 63 5.85 -4.48 -3.65
CA SER A 63 5.09 -5.73 -3.53
C SER A 63 4.41 -5.90 -2.18
N HIS A 64 4.42 -4.84 -1.37
CA HIS A 64 3.80 -4.84 -0.05
C HIS A 64 2.73 -3.77 0.01
N LEU A 65 1.55 -4.14 0.52
CA LEU A 65 0.39 -3.27 0.46
C LEU A 65 -0.49 -3.48 1.70
N VAL A 66 -0.82 -2.40 2.37
CA VAL A 66 -1.89 -2.36 3.36
C VAL A 66 -3.05 -1.63 2.71
N SER A 67 -4.19 -2.26 2.60
CA SER A 67 -5.33 -1.74 1.85
C SER A 67 -6.64 -1.91 2.62
N ASP A 68 -7.74 -1.48 2.03
CA ASP A 68 -9.07 -1.52 2.67
C ASP A 68 -9.08 -0.82 4.03
N GLY A 69 -8.34 0.31 4.14
CA GLY A 69 -8.26 1.04 5.40
C GLY A 69 -7.60 0.26 6.52
N GLY A 70 -6.72 -0.69 6.22
CA GLY A 70 -6.02 -1.50 7.20
C GLY A 70 -6.57 -2.92 7.37
N TYR A 71 -7.63 -3.27 6.64
CA TYR A 71 -8.24 -4.60 6.76
C TYR A 71 -7.62 -5.65 5.86
N SER A 72 -6.77 -5.26 4.91
CA SER A 72 -6.10 -6.19 4.00
C SER A 72 -4.60 -5.98 4.03
N LEU A 73 -3.87 -7.08 4.04
CA LEU A 73 -2.40 -7.08 4.03
C LEU A 73 -1.91 -7.95 2.89
N THR A 74 -1.11 -7.37 2.01
CA THR A 74 -0.46 -8.06 0.90
C THR A 74 1.05 -8.00 1.11
N ILE A 75 1.71 -9.15 1.07
CA ILE A 75 3.16 -9.27 1.23
C ILE A 75 3.71 -10.04 0.03
N ASN A 76 4.74 -9.51 -0.59
CA ASN A 76 5.36 -10.09 -1.79
C ASN A 76 4.34 -10.36 -2.90
N GLY A 77 3.37 -9.44 -3.05
CA GLY A 77 2.34 -9.54 -4.07
C GLY A 77 1.22 -10.54 -3.76
N ARG A 78 1.22 -11.16 -2.60
CA ARG A 78 0.22 -12.15 -2.20
C ARG A 78 -0.65 -11.61 -1.06
N LEU A 79 -1.95 -11.75 -1.21
CA LEU A 79 -2.88 -11.40 -0.14
C LEU A 79 -2.71 -12.37 1.02
N GLU A 80 -2.15 -11.88 2.13
CA GLU A 80 -1.86 -12.70 3.32
C GLU A 80 -2.98 -12.64 4.35
N GLN A 81 -3.66 -11.52 4.43
CA GLN A 81 -4.70 -11.33 5.44
C GLN A 81 -5.76 -10.38 4.92
N MET A 82 -7.00 -10.72 5.17
CA MET A 82 -8.14 -9.85 4.91
C MET A 82 -9.13 -10.03 6.06
N ARG A 83 -9.50 -8.93 6.71
CA ARG A 83 -10.49 -8.93 7.76
C ARG A 83 -11.81 -8.40 7.22
N PRO A 84 -12.86 -9.21 7.17
CA PRO A 84 -14.17 -8.69 6.81
C PRO A 84 -14.71 -7.83 7.95
N LEU A 85 -15.56 -6.87 7.62
CA LEU A 85 -16.26 -6.09 8.63
C LEU A 85 -17.17 -7.03 9.43
N ASP A 86 -17.26 -6.77 10.74
CA ASP A 86 -18.19 -7.48 11.60
C ASP A 86 -19.62 -7.25 11.11
N THR A 87 -20.36 -8.31 10.89
CA THR A 87 -21.74 -8.25 10.39
C THR A 87 -22.62 -7.44 11.34
N ALA A 88 -22.46 -7.62 12.65
CA ALA A 88 -23.24 -6.87 13.64
C ALA A 88 -22.95 -5.37 13.55
N LEU A 89 -21.67 -4.99 13.34
CA LEU A 89 -21.29 -3.60 13.15
C LEU A 89 -21.87 -3.02 11.86
N CYS A 90 -21.84 -3.78 10.78
CA CYS A 90 -22.43 -3.37 9.52
C CYS A 90 -23.93 -3.08 9.67
N HIS A 91 -24.66 -3.94 10.35
CA HIS A 91 -26.09 -3.73 10.63
C HIS A 91 -26.34 -2.47 11.44
N ARG A 92 -25.49 -2.18 12.41
CA ARG A 92 -25.62 -0.98 13.24
C ARG A 92 -25.35 0.31 12.47
N VAL A 93 -24.42 0.27 11.53
CA VAL A 93 -24.05 1.43 10.74
C VAL A 93 -25.02 1.69 9.59
N LEU A 94 -25.54 0.62 8.96
CA LEU A 94 -26.39 0.71 7.78
C LEU A 94 -27.88 0.74 8.11
N ALA A 95 -28.27 0.46 9.34
CA ALA A 95 -29.67 0.45 9.77
C ALA A 95 -30.23 1.91 10.00
#